data_c1b93d7ee0c60bf5715535efb529bfe2
#
_entry.id   c1b93d7ee0c60bf5715535efb529bfe2
#
_cell.length_a   1.000
_cell.length_b   1.000
_cell.length_c   1.000
_cell.angle_alpha   90.00
_cell.angle_beta   90.00
_cell.angle_gamma   90.00
#
_symmetry.space_group_name_H-M   'P 1'
#
loop_
_entity.id
_entity.type
_entity.pdbx_description
1 polymer ?
#
loop_
_entity_poly.entity_id
_entity_poly.type
_entity_poly.pdbx_seq_one_letter_code
_entity_poly.pdbx_strand_id
1 'polypeptide(L)'
;MKHRHFTQAARRLTALTLALLLALPSAYPAAGSPQLRTTRELADGQTYSNTITSHSAAGRVESFSLELSPDSREVEPIFLQASGTAYGAGSINLAVSYAQSLGYHVLGAINTDFFAPSTGVPLGISIEDGIYKSSPEAEAAVVITDGEVELVDQSQVTLTLTNESTGGQTVLTHLNKYRADSGGLYLFNYDFSTVSTHTSTPGWMVRMELTDPDDTPKNVLLRAV
;
A
#
# COMPACT_ATOMS: atom_id res chain seq x y z
N MET A 1 -1.84 3.64 -67.68
CA MET A 1 -2.24 4.46 -66.51
C MET A 1 -3.48 3.94 -65.77
N LYS A 2 -3.58 2.62 -65.45
CA LYS A 2 -4.76 2.05 -64.77
C LYS A 2 -4.45 1.28 -63.46
N HIS A 3 -3.19 1.15 -63.05
CA HIS A 3 -2.82 0.36 -61.85
C HIS A 3 -2.65 1.15 -60.55
N ARG A 4 -2.72 2.49 -60.57
CA ARG A 4 -2.49 3.31 -59.36
C ARG A 4 -3.77 3.52 -58.48
N HIS A 5 -4.96 3.38 -59.07
CA HIS A 5 -6.20 3.64 -58.31
C HIS A 5 -6.66 2.44 -57.49
N PHE A 6 -6.29 1.22 -57.86
CA PHE A 6 -6.71 0.02 -57.15
C PHE A 6 -5.95 -0.17 -55.83
N THR A 7 -4.69 0.24 -55.79
CA THR A 7 -3.86 0.13 -54.57
C THR A 7 -4.23 1.17 -53.50
N GLN A 8 -4.74 2.34 -53.88
CA GLN A 8 -5.19 3.35 -52.92
C GLN A 8 -6.55 2.99 -52.29
N ALA A 9 -7.46 2.41 -53.08
CA ALA A 9 -8.74 1.95 -52.55
C ALA A 9 -8.58 0.76 -51.59
N ALA A 10 -7.70 -0.20 -51.93
CA ALA A 10 -7.40 -1.34 -51.07
C ALA A 10 -6.71 -0.91 -49.74
N ARG A 11 -5.79 0.07 -49.80
CA ARG A 11 -5.15 0.62 -48.58
C ARG A 11 -6.12 1.43 -47.70
N ARG A 12 -7.11 2.10 -48.28
CA ARG A 12 -8.14 2.83 -47.52
C ARG A 12 -9.14 1.86 -46.90
N LEU A 13 -9.48 0.76 -47.59
CA LEU A 13 -10.37 -0.27 -47.04
C LEU A 13 -9.72 -1.03 -45.87
N THR A 14 -8.44 -1.39 -45.99
CA THR A 14 -7.69 -2.04 -44.90
C THR A 14 -7.45 -1.11 -43.71
N ALA A 15 -7.23 0.20 -43.95
CA ALA A 15 -7.10 1.18 -42.85
C ALA A 15 -8.43 1.40 -42.13
N LEU A 16 -9.57 1.38 -42.87
CA LEU A 16 -10.89 1.56 -42.26
C LEU A 16 -11.31 0.31 -41.45
N THR A 17 -11.01 -0.89 -41.93
CA THR A 17 -11.28 -2.13 -41.17
C THR A 17 -10.39 -2.28 -39.95
N LEU A 18 -9.12 -1.84 -40.02
CA LEU A 18 -8.24 -1.86 -38.87
C LEU A 18 -8.65 -0.82 -37.82
N ALA A 19 -9.07 0.37 -38.27
CA ALA A 19 -9.59 1.40 -37.36
C ALA A 19 -10.92 0.99 -36.70
N LEU A 20 -11.77 0.24 -37.42
CA LEU A 20 -13.02 -0.26 -36.84
C LEU A 20 -12.79 -1.38 -35.81
N LEU A 21 -11.76 -2.22 -36.02
CA LEU A 21 -11.35 -3.25 -35.05
C LEU A 21 -10.70 -2.68 -33.80
N LEU A 22 -10.02 -1.53 -33.91
CA LEU A 22 -9.46 -0.80 -32.77
C LEU A 22 -10.50 0.04 -32.01
N ALA A 23 -11.66 0.32 -32.65
CA ALA A 23 -12.77 1.05 -32.04
C ALA A 23 -13.83 0.13 -31.40
N LEU A 24 -13.64 -1.19 -31.42
CA LEU A 24 -14.46 -2.07 -30.61
C LEU A 24 -14.10 -1.78 -29.15
N PRO A 25 -15.04 -1.25 -28.34
CA PRO A 25 -14.79 -1.16 -26.93
C PRO A 25 -14.46 -2.59 -26.48
N SER A 26 -13.31 -2.78 -25.84
CA SER A 26 -13.06 -3.99 -25.08
C SER A 26 -14.28 -4.15 -24.19
N ALA A 27 -15.12 -5.13 -24.51
CA ALA A 27 -16.27 -5.45 -23.68
C ALA A 27 -15.70 -6.03 -22.37
N TYR A 28 -15.31 -5.14 -21.47
CA TYR A 28 -15.23 -5.52 -20.08
C TYR A 28 -16.60 -6.10 -19.74
N PRO A 29 -16.67 -7.28 -19.09
CA PRO A 29 -17.94 -7.79 -18.65
C PRO A 29 -18.62 -6.67 -17.89
N ALA A 30 -19.77 -6.25 -18.37
CA ALA A 30 -20.51 -5.14 -17.80
C ALA A 30 -20.64 -5.43 -16.29
N ALA A 31 -20.12 -4.54 -15.46
CA ALA A 31 -20.35 -4.62 -14.05
C ALA A 31 -21.85 -4.78 -13.86
N GLY A 32 -22.27 -5.79 -13.12
CA GLY A 32 -23.70 -6.08 -12.96
C GLY A 32 -24.44 -4.82 -12.53
N SER A 33 -25.61 -4.61 -13.06
CA SER A 33 -26.42 -3.44 -12.69
C SER A 33 -26.64 -3.42 -11.18
N PRO A 34 -26.45 -2.29 -10.49
CA PRO A 34 -26.71 -2.19 -9.08
C PRO A 34 -28.18 -2.51 -8.79
N GLN A 35 -28.45 -3.49 -7.95
CA GLN A 35 -29.80 -3.83 -7.53
C GLN A 35 -30.26 -2.98 -6.34
N LEU A 36 -29.31 -2.58 -5.50
CA LEU A 36 -29.53 -1.71 -4.38
C LEU A 36 -28.28 -0.86 -4.14
N ARG A 37 -28.47 0.42 -3.97
CA ARG A 37 -27.42 1.33 -3.51
C ARG A 37 -27.96 2.16 -2.36
N THR A 38 -27.26 2.14 -1.24
CA THR A 38 -27.52 3.03 -0.11
C THR A 38 -26.34 3.97 0.03
N THR A 39 -26.58 5.25 0.06
CA THR A 39 -25.55 6.28 0.18
C THR A 39 -25.82 7.12 1.42
N ARG A 40 -24.78 7.44 2.15
CA ARG A 40 -24.83 8.30 3.33
C ARG A 40 -23.65 9.27 3.29
N GLU A 41 -23.95 10.55 3.42
CA GLU A 41 -22.94 11.55 3.67
C GLU A 41 -22.46 11.46 5.13
N LEU A 42 -21.14 11.42 5.33
CA LEU A 42 -20.50 11.30 6.65
C LEU A 42 -20.00 12.65 7.14
N ALA A 43 -19.46 13.47 6.23
CA ALA A 43 -19.02 14.83 6.42
C ALA A 43 -19.00 15.53 5.05
N ASP A 44 -18.73 16.83 5.01
CA ASP A 44 -18.65 17.57 3.75
C ASP A 44 -17.60 16.97 2.81
N GLY A 45 -18.07 16.56 1.63
CA GLY A 45 -17.26 15.87 0.63
C GLY A 45 -16.91 14.41 0.95
N GLN A 46 -17.53 13.81 1.96
CA GLN A 46 -17.32 12.42 2.36
C GLN A 46 -18.58 11.59 2.19
N THR A 47 -18.50 10.53 1.41
CA THR A 47 -19.65 9.67 1.16
C THR A 47 -19.33 8.21 1.43
N TYR A 48 -20.17 7.56 2.22
CA TYR A 48 -20.24 6.11 2.34
C TYR A 48 -21.31 5.57 1.41
N SER A 49 -20.98 4.51 0.68
CA SER A 49 -21.96 3.79 -0.13
C SER A 49 -21.89 2.28 0.15
N ASN A 50 -23.06 1.66 0.24
CA ASN A 50 -23.24 0.21 0.16
C ASN A 50 -23.96 -0.10 -1.14
N THR A 51 -23.37 -0.95 -1.97
CA THR A 51 -23.92 -1.32 -3.28
C THR A 51 -24.02 -2.85 -3.39
N ILE A 52 -25.21 -3.32 -3.72
CA ILE A 52 -25.47 -4.73 -4.02
C ILE A 52 -25.63 -4.87 -5.54
N THR A 53 -24.80 -5.71 -6.13
CA THR A 53 -24.85 -6.05 -7.55
C THR A 53 -25.07 -7.54 -7.74
N SER A 54 -25.61 -7.92 -8.89
CA SER A 54 -25.73 -9.32 -9.30
C SER A 54 -24.86 -9.57 -10.52
N HIS A 55 -23.99 -10.54 -10.43
CA HIS A 55 -23.12 -10.97 -11.51
C HIS A 55 -23.46 -12.39 -11.93
N SER A 56 -23.41 -12.67 -13.24
CA SER A 56 -23.69 -13.99 -13.77
C SER A 56 -22.73 -15.08 -13.27
N ALA A 57 -21.47 -14.72 -13.02
CA ALA A 57 -20.45 -15.67 -12.55
C ALA A 57 -20.27 -15.67 -11.03
N ALA A 58 -20.38 -14.50 -10.39
CA ALA A 58 -20.10 -14.35 -8.94
C ALA A 58 -21.40 -14.34 -8.08
N GLY A 59 -22.57 -14.32 -8.70
CA GLY A 59 -23.85 -14.21 -7.98
C GLY A 59 -24.03 -12.81 -7.36
N ARG A 60 -24.54 -12.77 -6.14
CA ARG A 60 -24.74 -11.52 -5.37
C ARG A 60 -23.40 -11.06 -4.82
N VAL A 61 -23.02 -9.83 -5.17
CA VAL A 61 -21.83 -9.15 -4.64
C VAL A 61 -22.29 -7.92 -3.88
N GLU A 62 -21.77 -7.74 -2.68
CA GLU A 62 -21.99 -6.57 -1.85
C GLU A 62 -20.66 -5.83 -1.68
N SER A 63 -20.65 -4.55 -2.00
CA SER A 63 -19.49 -3.68 -1.91
C SER A 63 -19.76 -2.48 -1.02
N PHE A 64 -18.74 -2.10 -0.27
CA PHE A 64 -18.75 -0.92 0.58
C PHE A 64 -17.66 0.03 0.06
N SER A 65 -17.99 1.31 -0.10
CA SER A 65 -17.03 2.32 -0.53
C SER A 65 -17.07 3.55 0.37
N LEU A 66 -15.90 4.13 0.54
CA LEU A 66 -15.72 5.47 1.09
C LEU A 66 -15.18 6.34 -0.04
N GLU A 67 -15.88 7.39 -0.35
CA GLU A 67 -15.51 8.37 -1.37
C GLU A 67 -15.09 9.65 -0.65
N LEU A 68 -13.85 10.10 -0.92
CA LEU A 68 -13.26 11.31 -0.36
C LEU A 68 -13.14 12.34 -1.49
N SER A 69 -13.76 13.51 -1.32
CA SER A 69 -13.55 14.59 -2.27
C SER A 69 -12.12 15.14 -2.13
N PRO A 70 -11.37 15.29 -3.23
CA PRO A 70 -10.05 15.90 -3.20
C PRO A 70 -10.06 17.38 -2.74
N ASP A 71 -11.22 18.04 -2.84
CA ASP A 71 -11.41 19.42 -2.38
C ASP A 71 -11.74 19.52 -0.88
N SER A 72 -11.98 18.41 -0.20
CA SER A 72 -12.27 18.40 1.24
C SER A 72 -11.02 18.82 2.01
N ARG A 73 -11.18 19.83 2.87
CA ARG A 73 -10.11 20.33 3.77
C ARG A 73 -10.30 19.89 5.22
N GLU A 74 -11.43 19.26 5.51
CA GLU A 74 -11.80 18.87 6.87
C GLU A 74 -11.47 17.41 7.17
N VAL A 75 -11.23 16.58 6.11
CA VAL A 75 -10.99 15.17 6.23
C VAL A 75 -9.85 14.77 5.30
N GLU A 76 -8.90 14.02 5.84
CA GLU A 76 -7.77 13.50 5.10
C GLU A 76 -7.64 11.98 5.29
N PRO A 77 -7.18 11.24 4.28
CA PRO A 77 -6.80 9.86 4.43
C PRO A 77 -5.46 9.78 5.18
N ILE A 78 -5.39 8.89 6.18
CA ILE A 78 -4.14 8.58 6.88
C ILE A 78 -3.88 7.08 6.83
N PHE A 79 -2.62 6.70 6.86
CA PHE A 79 -2.19 5.32 7.03
C PHE A 79 -1.74 5.10 8.47
N LEU A 80 -2.24 4.02 9.09
CA LEU A 80 -1.81 3.59 10.43
C LEU A 80 -1.68 2.08 10.49
N GLN A 81 -0.69 1.62 11.24
CA GLN A 81 -0.63 0.22 11.66
C GLN A 81 -1.63 -0.03 12.79
N ALA A 82 -2.31 -1.18 12.76
CA ALA A 82 -3.50 -1.44 13.60
C ALA A 82 -3.29 -1.25 15.12
N SER A 83 -2.06 -1.39 15.60
CA SER A 83 -1.69 -1.22 17.02
C SER A 83 -0.44 -0.37 17.22
N GLY A 84 -0.04 0.37 16.19
CA GLY A 84 1.21 1.15 16.19
C GLY A 84 2.46 0.32 15.98
N THR A 85 2.33 -1.01 15.76
CA THR A 85 3.45 -1.91 15.50
C THR A 85 3.17 -2.85 14.33
N ALA A 86 4.21 -3.26 13.62
CA ALA A 86 4.10 -4.15 12.46
C ALA A 86 3.74 -5.59 12.85
N TYR A 87 4.16 -6.05 14.03
CA TYR A 87 3.86 -7.39 14.50
C TYR A 87 2.56 -7.42 15.31
N GLY A 88 1.66 -8.28 14.92
CA GLY A 88 0.38 -8.51 15.59
C GLY A 88 -0.81 -8.25 14.64
N ALA A 89 -1.64 -9.28 14.50
CA ALA A 89 -2.89 -9.13 13.77
C ALA A 89 -3.92 -8.39 14.63
N GLY A 90 -4.65 -7.47 14.02
CA GLY A 90 -5.72 -6.73 14.67
C GLY A 90 -6.95 -6.60 13.78
N SER A 91 -8.10 -6.41 14.40
CA SER A 91 -9.31 -6.05 13.66
C SER A 91 -9.26 -4.58 13.25
N ILE A 92 -10.04 -4.21 12.24
CA ILE A 92 -10.19 -2.80 11.84
C ILE A 92 -10.69 -1.92 13.01
N ASN A 93 -11.48 -2.48 13.94
CA ASN A 93 -11.92 -1.77 15.13
C ASN A 93 -10.75 -1.44 16.07
N LEU A 94 -9.73 -2.29 16.14
CA LEU A 94 -8.52 -2.00 16.89
C LEU A 94 -7.77 -0.83 16.28
N ALA A 95 -7.61 -0.81 14.94
CA ALA A 95 -7.00 0.31 14.23
C ALA A 95 -7.75 1.62 14.46
N VAL A 96 -9.09 1.59 14.40
CA VAL A 96 -9.93 2.76 14.70
C VAL A 96 -9.72 3.23 16.14
N SER A 97 -9.71 2.31 17.12
CA SER A 97 -9.47 2.66 18.52
C SER A 97 -8.07 3.25 18.73
N TYR A 98 -7.08 2.71 18.03
CA TYR A 98 -5.71 3.25 18.07
C TYR A 98 -5.66 4.66 17.49
N ALA A 99 -6.25 4.90 16.32
CA ALA A 99 -6.34 6.24 15.72
C ALA A 99 -7.02 7.24 16.68
N GLN A 100 -8.12 6.83 17.30
CA GLN A 100 -8.82 7.66 18.30
C GLN A 100 -7.96 7.98 19.52
N SER A 101 -7.13 7.04 19.97
CA SER A 101 -6.19 7.28 21.07
C SER A 101 -5.09 8.29 20.73
N LEU A 102 -4.79 8.46 19.45
CA LEU A 102 -3.89 9.49 18.92
C LEU A 102 -4.59 10.84 18.70
N GLY A 103 -5.90 10.93 18.95
CA GLY A 103 -6.68 12.16 18.84
C GLY A 103 -7.43 12.32 17.51
N TYR A 104 -7.38 11.35 16.61
CA TYR A 104 -8.12 11.42 15.35
C TYR A 104 -9.63 11.19 15.54
N HIS A 105 -10.44 11.93 14.83
CA HIS A 105 -11.86 11.66 14.68
C HIS A 105 -12.09 10.82 13.43
N VAL A 106 -12.23 9.51 13.59
CA VAL A 106 -12.31 8.56 12.47
C VAL A 106 -13.73 8.51 11.91
N LEU A 107 -13.88 8.84 10.63
CA LEU A 107 -15.15 8.75 9.90
C LEU A 107 -15.34 7.40 9.21
N GLY A 108 -14.25 6.75 8.82
CA GLY A 108 -14.26 5.44 8.19
C GLY A 108 -12.87 4.83 8.15
N ALA A 109 -12.81 3.53 7.95
CA ALA A 109 -11.55 2.81 7.84
C ALA A 109 -11.69 1.62 6.88
N ILE A 110 -10.62 1.31 6.18
CA ILE A 110 -10.47 0.13 5.33
C ILE A 110 -9.14 -0.55 5.58
N ASN A 111 -9.06 -1.83 5.29
CA ASN A 111 -7.79 -2.54 5.25
C ASN A 111 -7.08 -2.23 3.93
N THR A 112 -5.80 -1.91 3.98
CA THR A 112 -5.04 -1.41 2.82
C THR A 112 -4.00 -2.39 2.30
N ASP A 113 -3.56 -3.36 3.10
CA ASP A 113 -2.46 -4.25 2.73
C ASP A 113 -2.77 -5.71 3.03
N PHE A 114 -2.08 -6.58 2.31
CA PHE A 114 -1.96 -7.98 2.67
C PHE A 114 -0.97 -8.15 3.82
N PHE A 115 -1.19 -9.14 4.65
CA PHE A 115 -0.33 -9.43 5.80
C PHE A 115 -0.15 -10.93 5.99
N ALA A 116 0.92 -11.34 6.66
CA ALA A 116 1.15 -12.72 7.04
C ALA A 116 0.16 -13.13 8.16
N PRO A 117 -0.78 -14.07 7.92
CA PRO A 117 -1.86 -14.37 8.89
C PRO A 117 -1.35 -14.83 10.26
N SER A 118 -0.18 -15.47 10.31
CA SER A 118 0.40 -15.99 11.56
C SER A 118 1.07 -14.92 12.43
N THR A 119 1.45 -13.78 11.86
CA THR A 119 2.23 -12.74 12.54
C THR A 119 1.57 -11.38 12.51
N GLY A 120 0.65 -11.15 11.57
CA GLY A 120 0.07 -9.84 11.30
C GLY A 120 0.99 -8.87 10.55
N VAL A 121 2.23 -9.27 10.26
CA VAL A 121 3.22 -8.41 9.60
C VAL A 121 2.79 -8.09 8.18
N PRO A 122 2.72 -6.81 7.78
CA PRO A 122 2.33 -6.40 6.44
C PRO A 122 3.33 -6.89 5.39
N LEU A 123 2.85 -7.20 4.18
CA LEU A 123 3.70 -7.58 3.04
C LEU A 123 4.22 -6.36 2.29
N GLY A 124 3.44 -5.30 2.20
CA GLY A 124 3.82 -4.07 1.53
C GLY A 124 4.78 -3.20 2.33
N ILE A 125 5.17 -2.11 1.68
CA ILE A 125 5.88 -1.01 2.32
C ILE A 125 4.95 -0.29 3.30
N SER A 126 5.51 0.16 4.41
CA SER A 126 4.77 0.89 5.43
C SER A 126 5.54 2.16 5.81
N ILE A 127 4.94 3.31 5.53
CA ILE A 127 5.47 4.64 5.86
C ILE A 127 4.35 5.43 6.55
N GLU A 128 4.60 5.92 7.73
CA GLU A 128 3.66 6.68 8.55
C GLU A 128 4.32 8.00 8.95
N ASP A 129 3.71 9.13 8.61
CA ASP A 129 4.24 10.47 8.85
C ASP A 129 5.69 10.68 8.35
N GLY A 130 6.01 10.08 7.19
CA GLY A 130 7.36 10.11 6.63
C GLY A 130 8.35 9.17 7.30
N ILE A 131 7.94 8.43 8.34
CA ILE A 131 8.76 7.43 9.03
C ILE A 131 8.61 6.07 8.35
N TYR A 132 9.72 5.50 7.94
CA TYR A 132 9.77 4.19 7.31
C TYR A 132 9.64 3.09 8.35
N LYS A 133 8.50 2.42 8.36
CA LYS A 133 8.13 1.43 9.39
C LYS A 133 8.42 -0.01 8.98
N SER A 134 8.24 -0.36 7.71
CA SER A 134 8.41 -1.73 7.23
C SER A 134 8.82 -1.78 5.75
N SER A 135 9.80 -2.61 5.42
CA SER A 135 10.28 -2.79 4.05
C SER A 135 9.25 -3.51 3.17
N PRO A 136 9.25 -3.28 1.84
CA PRO A 136 8.35 -3.98 0.94
C PRO A 136 8.80 -5.44 0.71
N GLU A 137 7.82 -6.33 0.63
CA GLU A 137 7.90 -7.65 -0.03
C GLU A 137 7.00 -7.69 -1.27
N ALA A 138 6.13 -6.68 -1.44
CA ALA A 138 5.31 -6.43 -2.61
C ALA A 138 5.67 -5.08 -3.21
N GLU A 139 5.53 -4.94 -4.53
CA GLU A 139 6.05 -3.79 -5.27
C GLU A 139 5.09 -2.61 -5.34
N ALA A 140 3.78 -2.86 -5.39
CA ALA A 140 2.78 -1.80 -5.48
C ALA A 140 2.52 -1.13 -4.14
N ALA A 141 2.29 0.18 -4.16
CA ALA A 141 1.95 0.96 -2.97
C ALA A 141 0.94 2.06 -3.27
N VAL A 142 0.18 2.45 -2.25
CA VAL A 142 -0.61 3.67 -2.23
C VAL A 142 0.19 4.71 -1.46
N VAL A 143 0.42 5.84 -2.08
CA VAL A 143 1.12 6.99 -1.47
C VAL A 143 0.12 8.09 -1.21
N ILE A 144 0.12 8.62 0.00
CA ILE A 144 -0.71 9.75 0.41
C ILE A 144 0.24 10.87 0.84
N THR A 145 0.17 12.00 0.14
CA THR A 145 1.00 13.16 0.43
C THR A 145 0.15 14.42 0.32
N ASP A 146 0.09 15.20 1.38
CA ASP A 146 -0.68 16.46 1.43
C ASP A 146 -2.16 16.29 0.98
N GLY A 147 -2.76 15.14 1.31
CA GLY A 147 -4.13 14.79 0.95
C GLY A 147 -4.31 14.24 -0.47
N GLU A 148 -3.27 14.24 -1.29
CA GLU A 148 -3.28 13.60 -2.61
C GLU A 148 -2.95 12.11 -2.49
N VAL A 149 -3.60 11.30 -3.33
CA VAL A 149 -3.44 9.84 -3.35
C VAL A 149 -2.91 9.39 -4.70
N GLU A 150 -1.80 8.68 -4.69
CA GLU A 150 -1.15 8.13 -5.88
C GLU A 150 -0.98 6.61 -5.76
N LEU A 151 -1.15 5.89 -6.87
CA LEU A 151 -0.78 4.48 -6.99
C LEU A 151 0.61 4.38 -7.61
N VAL A 152 1.50 3.71 -6.89
CA VAL A 152 2.87 3.45 -7.34
C VAL A 152 3.02 1.96 -7.62
N ASP A 153 3.32 1.61 -8.87
CA ASP A 153 3.45 0.21 -9.30
C ASP A 153 4.70 -0.48 -8.78
N GLN A 154 5.75 0.30 -8.51
CA GLN A 154 7.02 -0.21 -7.98
C GLN A 154 7.55 0.72 -6.89
N SER A 155 7.46 0.28 -5.67
CA SER A 155 8.09 0.96 -4.54
C SER A 155 9.51 0.44 -4.36
N GLN A 156 10.51 1.22 -4.76
CA GLN A 156 11.92 0.88 -4.56
C GLN A 156 12.49 1.72 -3.43
N VAL A 157 12.70 1.10 -2.28
CA VAL A 157 13.44 1.70 -1.18
C VAL A 157 14.62 0.80 -0.85
N THR A 158 15.83 1.34 -0.92
CA THR A 158 17.05 0.65 -0.54
C THR A 158 17.53 1.18 0.80
N LEU A 159 17.58 0.31 1.80
CA LEU A 159 18.20 0.61 3.09
C LEU A 159 19.65 0.14 3.05
N THR A 160 20.58 1.01 3.39
CA THR A 160 22.00 0.70 3.42
C THR A 160 22.56 0.92 4.82
N LEU A 161 23.21 -0.11 5.34
CA LEU A 161 24.01 -0.04 6.54
C LEU A 161 25.45 0.31 6.14
N THR A 162 25.99 1.40 6.66
CA THR A 162 27.37 1.82 6.41
C THR A 162 28.21 1.66 7.68
N ASN A 163 29.33 0.99 7.59
CA ASN A 163 30.33 0.99 8.65
C ASN A 163 31.19 2.23 8.52
N GLU A 164 31.04 3.20 9.42
CA GLU A 164 31.75 4.48 9.34
C GLU A 164 33.27 4.34 9.47
N SER A 165 33.76 3.35 10.22
CA SER A 165 35.19 3.15 10.42
C SER A 165 35.89 2.62 9.17
N THR A 166 35.20 1.83 8.34
CA THR A 166 35.78 1.20 7.15
C THR A 166 35.23 1.74 5.84
N GLY A 167 34.13 2.49 5.87
CA GLY A 167 33.36 2.90 4.69
C GLY A 167 32.62 1.75 4.01
N GLY A 168 32.68 0.52 4.56
CA GLY A 168 32.00 -0.64 4.01
C GLY A 168 30.49 -0.50 4.08
N GLN A 169 29.78 -0.83 2.99
CA GLN A 169 28.34 -0.76 2.89
C GLN A 169 27.73 -2.14 2.67
N THR A 170 26.57 -2.36 3.24
CA THR A 170 25.75 -3.55 2.99
C THR A 170 24.28 -3.17 2.93
N VAL A 171 23.52 -3.86 2.07
CA VAL A 171 22.08 -3.63 1.94
C VAL A 171 21.35 -4.37 3.05
N LEU A 172 20.49 -3.66 3.77
CA LEU A 172 19.52 -4.26 4.67
C LEU A 172 18.41 -4.89 3.81
N THR A 173 18.20 -6.18 3.98
CA THR A 173 17.19 -6.89 3.21
C THR A 173 15.80 -6.69 3.77
N HIS A 174 15.67 -6.51 5.09
CA HIS A 174 14.39 -6.42 5.76
C HIS A 174 14.41 -5.39 6.91
N LEU A 175 13.42 -4.53 6.92
CA LEU A 175 13.09 -3.68 8.06
C LEU A 175 11.76 -4.12 8.64
N ASN A 176 11.73 -4.48 9.91
CA ASN A 176 10.52 -4.85 10.65
C ASN A 176 9.68 -5.93 9.96
N LYS A 177 10.36 -6.92 9.38
CA LYS A 177 9.75 -8.15 8.82
C LYS A 177 9.97 -9.33 9.75
N TYR A 178 9.04 -10.26 9.74
CA TYR A 178 9.20 -11.50 10.51
C TYR A 178 10.34 -12.35 9.93
N ARG A 179 11.32 -12.69 10.79
CA ARG A 179 12.44 -13.50 10.38
C ARG A 179 12.11 -14.99 10.52
N ALA A 180 11.80 -15.64 9.41
CA ALA A 180 11.46 -17.05 9.33
C ALA A 180 12.67 -17.94 8.96
N ASP A 181 13.71 -17.38 8.37
CA ASP A 181 14.89 -18.10 7.90
C ASP A 181 16.20 -17.52 8.44
N SER A 182 17.31 -18.16 8.13
CA SER A 182 18.66 -17.73 8.53
C SER A 182 19.31 -16.80 7.50
N GLY A 183 18.65 -16.55 6.36
CA GLY A 183 19.17 -15.67 5.31
C GLY A 183 18.83 -14.19 5.59
N GLY A 184 19.55 -13.32 4.91
CA GLY A 184 19.27 -11.89 4.94
C GLY A 184 19.76 -11.13 6.17
N LEU A 185 19.67 -9.83 6.08
CA LEU A 185 20.00 -8.88 7.14
C LEU A 185 18.73 -8.16 7.57
N TYR A 186 18.33 -8.34 8.81
CA TYR A 186 17.11 -7.83 9.39
C TYR A 186 17.43 -6.70 10.38
N LEU A 187 16.72 -5.59 10.27
CA LEU A 187 16.69 -4.54 11.26
C LEU A 187 15.34 -4.54 11.97
N PHE A 188 15.36 -4.55 13.28
CA PHE A 188 14.18 -4.44 14.13
C PHE A 188 14.31 -3.20 15.02
N ASN A 189 13.22 -2.47 15.13
CA ASN A 189 13.06 -1.39 16.08
C ASN A 189 11.72 -1.52 16.81
N TYR A 190 11.35 -0.51 17.60
CA TYR A 190 10.09 -0.53 18.36
C TYR A 190 8.83 -0.49 17.47
N ASP A 191 8.96 -0.08 16.20
CA ASP A 191 7.85 -0.14 15.23
C ASP A 191 7.51 -1.58 14.82
N PHE A 192 8.44 -2.53 15.01
CA PHE A 192 8.14 -3.96 14.82
C PHE A 192 7.31 -4.50 15.99
N SER A 193 7.83 -4.36 17.19
CA SER A 193 7.21 -4.82 18.43
C SER A 193 7.89 -4.18 19.62
N THR A 194 7.13 -3.87 20.65
CA THR A 194 7.64 -3.33 21.92
C THR A 194 8.17 -4.41 22.88
N VAL A 195 7.99 -5.69 22.56
CA VAL A 195 8.31 -6.81 23.44
C VAL A 195 9.55 -7.56 22.99
N SER A 196 9.60 -7.99 21.74
CA SER A 196 10.71 -8.80 21.22
C SER A 196 10.73 -8.82 19.69
N THR A 197 11.75 -9.43 19.09
CA THR A 197 11.82 -9.68 17.65
C THR A 197 10.95 -10.86 17.20
N HIS A 198 10.31 -11.56 18.13
CA HIS A 198 9.44 -12.73 17.89
C HIS A 198 10.06 -13.83 17.01
N THR A 199 11.39 -13.88 16.87
CA THR A 199 12.07 -14.90 16.08
C THR A 199 12.73 -15.93 16.95
N SER A 200 12.60 -17.22 16.59
CA SER A 200 13.34 -18.33 17.15
C SER A 200 14.43 -18.87 16.21
N THR A 201 14.52 -18.30 15.02
CA THR A 201 15.51 -18.72 14.01
C THR A 201 16.92 -18.35 14.47
N PRO A 202 17.88 -19.29 14.53
CA PRO A 202 19.25 -19.02 14.95
C PRO A 202 19.93 -17.95 14.09
N GLY A 203 20.78 -17.13 14.70
CA GLY A 203 21.51 -16.08 13.99
C GLY A 203 22.36 -15.24 14.93
N TRP A 204 23.11 -14.32 14.35
CA TRP A 204 23.83 -13.30 15.08
C TRP A 204 22.95 -12.09 15.28
N MET A 205 23.03 -11.49 16.47
CA MET A 205 22.30 -10.26 16.78
C MET A 205 23.30 -9.23 17.27
N VAL A 206 23.15 -8.02 16.76
CA VAL A 206 23.86 -6.82 17.24
C VAL A 206 22.80 -5.86 17.77
N ARG A 207 22.91 -5.48 19.02
CA ARG A 207 22.11 -4.40 19.58
C ARG A 207 22.71 -3.07 19.16
N MET A 208 21.87 -2.16 18.72
CA MET A 208 22.27 -0.82 18.33
C MET A 208 21.44 0.22 19.08
N GLU A 209 21.99 1.40 19.28
CA GLU A 209 21.27 2.54 19.83
C GLU A 209 21.47 3.75 18.92
N LEU A 210 20.54 4.68 18.95
CA LEU A 210 20.66 5.96 18.24
C LEU A 210 21.85 6.73 18.81
N THR A 211 22.67 7.31 17.96
CA THR A 211 23.78 8.16 18.37
C THR A 211 23.26 9.51 18.83
N ASP A 212 22.21 10.00 18.17
CA ASP A 212 21.48 11.21 18.54
C ASP A 212 19.99 10.83 18.66
N PRO A 213 19.36 10.98 19.83
CA PRO A 213 17.94 10.69 20.02
C PRO A 213 17.03 11.64 19.23
N ASP A 214 17.53 12.79 18.80
CA ASP A 214 16.79 13.76 17.97
C ASP A 214 16.98 13.53 16.47
N ASP A 215 17.74 12.49 16.06
CA ASP A 215 17.90 12.12 14.66
C ASP A 215 16.55 11.78 14.02
N THR A 216 16.29 12.44 12.90
CA THR A 216 15.10 12.15 12.12
C THR A 216 15.27 10.88 11.31
N PRO A 217 14.20 10.14 10.99
CA PRO A 217 14.26 8.82 10.34
C PRO A 217 14.92 8.78 8.97
N LYS A 218 15.29 9.92 8.41
CA LYS A 218 15.92 9.99 7.05
C LYS A 218 17.40 9.64 7.05
N ASN A 219 18.11 9.90 8.18
CA ASN A 219 19.53 9.57 8.34
C ASN A 219 19.79 9.20 9.81
N VAL A 220 19.54 7.94 10.13
CA VAL A 220 19.72 7.44 11.50
C VAL A 220 21.13 6.88 11.65
N LEU A 221 21.91 7.44 12.57
CA LEU A 221 23.19 6.89 13.00
C LEU A 221 22.97 5.90 14.15
N LEU A 222 23.31 4.64 13.92
CA LEU A 222 23.24 3.57 14.90
C LEU A 222 24.65 3.13 15.27
N ARG A 223 24.89 2.89 16.55
CA ARG A 223 26.13 2.26 17.01
C ARG A 223 25.86 0.88 17.62
N ALA A 224 26.77 -0.04 17.43
CA ALA A 224 26.76 -1.33 18.14
C ALA A 224 27.04 -1.11 19.63
N VAL A 225 26.31 -1.82 20.48
CA VAL A 225 26.42 -1.77 21.95
C VAL A 225 26.83 -3.10 22.50
#